data_8b1300dfb27d05b532a4dcc58adbcb95
#
_entry.id   8b1300dfb27d05b532a4dcc58adbcb95
#
_cell.length_a   1.000
_cell.length_b   1.000
_cell.length_c   1.000
_cell.angle_alpha   90.00
_cell.angle_beta   90.00
_cell.angle_gamma   90.00
#
_symmetry.space_group_name_H-M   'P 1'
#
loop_
_entity.id
_entity.type
_entity.pdbx_description
1 polymer ?
#
loop_
_entity_poly.entity_id
_entity_poly.type
_entity_poly.pdbx_seq_one_letter_code
_entity_poly.pdbx_strand_id
1 'polypeptide(L)'
;MRKTDRIIGYIKENYDECKKSALDVREYLLSSPVAFHGRCVQTLHIPKIFSPGDIENFRGVADGFYPIFDKIVRAYIADADYRRLFPFDKRLEELILTDCGYDVSIPIMRMDIFYNED
;
A
#
# COMPACT_ATOMS: atom_id res chain seq x y z
N MET A 1 2.82 -22.40 -16.62
CA MET A 1 4.05 -22.03 -15.87
C MET A 1 3.80 -20.66 -15.26
N ARG A 2 3.79 -20.57 -13.95
CA ARG A 2 3.52 -19.30 -13.24
C ARG A 2 4.59 -18.27 -13.59
N LYS A 3 4.24 -16.99 -13.61
CA LYS A 3 5.20 -15.89 -13.90
C LYS A 3 6.45 -15.94 -13.00
N THR A 4 6.25 -16.35 -11.76
CA THR A 4 7.31 -16.51 -10.75
C THR A 4 8.22 -17.73 -10.99
N ASP A 5 7.79 -18.77 -11.69
CA ASP A 5 8.57 -20.00 -11.90
C ASP A 5 9.88 -19.72 -12.66
N ARG A 6 9.86 -18.77 -13.61
CA ARG A 6 11.05 -18.35 -14.36
C ARG A 6 12.09 -17.69 -13.45
N ILE A 7 11.63 -16.85 -12.52
CA ILE A 7 12.52 -16.16 -11.55
C ILE A 7 13.08 -17.18 -10.56
N ILE A 8 12.26 -18.09 -10.07
CA ILE A 8 12.71 -19.18 -9.20
C ILE A 8 13.75 -20.04 -9.90
N GLY A 9 13.56 -20.36 -11.18
CA GLY A 9 14.53 -21.05 -12.00
C GLY A 9 15.85 -20.28 -12.08
N TYR A 10 15.82 -19.01 -12.44
CA TYR A 10 17.01 -18.15 -12.49
C TYR A 10 17.76 -18.10 -11.15
N ILE A 11 17.04 -17.93 -10.04
CA ILE A 11 17.64 -17.88 -8.70
C ILE A 11 18.33 -19.21 -8.36
N LYS A 12 17.75 -20.36 -8.74
CA LYS A 12 18.37 -21.68 -8.52
C LYS A 12 19.66 -21.87 -9.31
N GLU A 13 19.69 -21.38 -10.54
CA GLU A 13 20.85 -21.45 -11.43
C GLU A 13 21.97 -20.47 -11.03
N ASN A 14 21.61 -19.34 -10.41
CA ASN A 14 22.53 -18.24 -10.04
C ASN A 14 22.48 -17.94 -8.54
N TYR A 15 22.41 -18.99 -7.71
CA TYR A 15 22.12 -18.88 -6.28
C TYR A 15 23.07 -17.95 -5.52
N ASP A 16 24.37 -18.10 -5.73
CA ASP A 16 25.39 -17.33 -4.98
C ASP A 16 25.35 -15.83 -5.33
N GLU A 17 25.15 -15.50 -6.59
CA GLU A 17 24.98 -14.12 -7.05
C GLU A 17 23.71 -13.50 -6.47
N CYS A 18 22.59 -14.20 -6.55
CA CYS A 18 21.33 -13.75 -5.99
C CYS A 18 21.39 -13.59 -4.47
N LYS A 19 22.06 -14.49 -3.77
CA LYS A 19 22.29 -14.42 -2.31
C LYS A 19 23.12 -13.20 -1.95
N LYS A 20 24.21 -12.93 -2.69
CA LYS A 20 25.03 -11.75 -2.49
C LYS A 20 24.20 -10.48 -2.68
N SER A 21 23.49 -10.37 -3.80
CA SER A 21 22.59 -9.22 -4.06
C SER A 21 21.56 -9.00 -2.94
N ALA A 22 21.02 -10.08 -2.40
CA ALA A 22 20.08 -10.03 -1.28
C ALA A 22 20.70 -9.45 -0.01
N LEU A 23 21.94 -9.83 0.30
CA LEU A 23 22.67 -9.32 1.45
C LEU A 23 23.06 -7.86 1.26
N ASP A 24 23.53 -7.47 0.08
CA ASP A 24 23.88 -6.09 -0.26
C ASP A 24 22.66 -5.15 -0.13
N VAL A 25 21.49 -5.56 -0.61
CA VAL A 25 20.22 -4.81 -0.45
C VAL A 25 19.84 -4.68 1.02
N ARG A 26 19.98 -5.74 1.81
CA ARG A 26 19.69 -5.69 3.25
C ARG A 26 20.59 -4.70 3.97
N GLU A 27 21.90 -4.73 3.67
CA GLU A 27 22.87 -3.80 4.26
C GLU A 27 22.56 -2.35 3.89
N TYR A 28 22.26 -2.10 2.61
CA TYR A 28 21.81 -0.79 2.14
C TYR A 28 20.56 -0.29 2.89
N LEU A 29 19.54 -1.14 3.04
CA LEU A 29 18.32 -0.76 3.74
C LEU A 29 18.55 -0.47 5.22
N LEU A 30 19.43 -1.23 5.89
CA LEU A 30 19.79 -1.00 7.29
C LEU A 30 20.54 0.33 7.51
N SER A 31 21.31 0.77 6.52
CA SER A 31 22.04 2.05 6.55
C SER A 31 21.19 3.25 6.11
N SER A 32 19.99 3.02 5.59
CA SER A 32 19.12 4.06 5.03
C SER A 32 18.10 4.58 6.06
N PRO A 33 17.46 5.75 5.80
CA PRO A 33 16.41 6.30 6.67
C PRO A 33 15.17 5.43 6.80
N VAL A 34 15.00 4.39 5.98
CA VAL A 34 13.89 3.43 6.09
C VAL A 34 14.10 2.39 7.21
N ALA A 35 15.29 2.34 7.79
CA ALA A 35 15.54 1.51 8.97
C ALA A 35 14.95 2.18 10.21
N PHE A 36 14.19 1.41 10.99
CA PHE A 36 13.60 1.85 12.23
C PHE A 36 14.06 0.96 13.39
N HIS A 37 14.67 1.56 14.42
CA HIS A 37 15.26 0.83 15.55
C HIS A 37 16.23 -0.30 15.17
N GLY A 38 17.07 -0.08 14.15
CA GLY A 38 18.04 -1.08 13.69
C GLY A 38 17.42 -2.26 12.93
N ARG A 39 16.15 -2.12 12.51
CA ARG A 39 15.44 -3.12 11.70
C ARG A 39 14.97 -2.48 10.40
N CYS A 40 15.14 -3.19 9.29
CA CYS A 40 14.51 -2.82 8.03
C CYS A 40 13.20 -3.58 7.85
N VAL A 41 12.35 -3.05 6.97
CA VAL A 41 11.17 -3.77 6.49
C VAL A 41 11.61 -5.09 5.89
N GLN A 42 10.89 -6.17 6.19
CA GLN A 42 11.17 -7.46 5.58
C GLN A 42 11.02 -7.35 4.06
N THR A 43 12.06 -7.76 3.35
CA THR A 43 12.08 -7.74 1.89
C THR A 43 12.04 -9.16 1.35
N LEU A 44 11.25 -9.36 0.30
CA LEU A 44 11.25 -10.59 -0.48
C LEU A 44 12.09 -10.37 -1.75
N HIS A 45 13.04 -11.25 -2.01
CA HIS A 45 13.85 -11.21 -3.23
C HIS A 45 13.17 -11.83 -4.44
N ILE A 46 12.02 -12.47 -4.24
CA ILE A 46 11.17 -12.95 -5.33
C ILE A 46 10.11 -11.88 -5.58
N PRO A 47 10.21 -11.11 -6.68
CA PRO A 47 9.23 -10.07 -6.96
C PRO A 47 7.87 -10.68 -7.29
N LYS A 48 6.80 -10.03 -6.84
CA LYS A 48 5.47 -10.29 -7.35
C LYS A 48 5.34 -9.62 -8.72
N ILE A 49 5.02 -10.41 -9.73
CA ILE A 49 4.95 -9.92 -11.12
C ILE A 49 3.48 -9.70 -11.48
N PHE A 50 3.17 -8.48 -11.88
CA PHE A 50 1.86 -8.11 -12.41
C PHE A 50 1.95 -7.87 -13.91
N SER A 51 0.95 -8.34 -14.65
CA SER A 51 0.77 -7.98 -16.05
C SER A 51 0.16 -6.58 -16.18
N PRO A 52 0.23 -5.95 -17.37
CA PRO A 52 -0.51 -4.72 -17.62
C PRO A 52 -2.00 -4.83 -17.30
N GLY A 53 -2.62 -5.98 -17.60
CA GLY A 53 -4.02 -6.24 -17.25
C GLY A 53 -4.27 -6.29 -15.74
N ASP A 54 -3.35 -6.86 -14.96
CA ASP A 54 -3.47 -6.87 -13.49
C ASP A 54 -3.43 -5.44 -12.94
N ILE A 55 -2.52 -4.61 -13.47
CA ILE A 55 -2.41 -3.19 -13.09
C ILE A 55 -3.69 -2.42 -13.44
N GLU A 56 -4.27 -2.68 -14.61
CA GLU A 56 -5.53 -2.06 -15.03
C GLU A 56 -6.68 -2.46 -14.11
N ASN A 57 -6.75 -3.74 -13.73
CA ASN A 57 -7.73 -4.21 -12.76
C ASN A 57 -7.57 -3.52 -11.40
N PHE A 58 -6.33 -3.35 -10.90
CA PHE A 58 -6.09 -2.66 -9.64
C PHE A 58 -6.49 -1.18 -9.72
N ARG A 59 -6.23 -0.51 -10.84
CA ARG A 59 -6.70 0.85 -11.09
C ARG A 59 -8.22 0.92 -11.09
N GLY A 60 -8.89 0.02 -11.82
CA GLY A 60 -10.35 -0.05 -11.84
C GLY A 60 -10.96 -0.22 -10.44
N VAL A 61 -10.34 -1.04 -9.58
CA VAL A 61 -10.75 -1.20 -8.19
C VAL A 61 -10.54 0.12 -7.41
N ALA A 62 -9.38 0.76 -7.55
CA ALA A 62 -9.08 2.02 -6.88
C ALA A 62 -10.04 3.14 -7.33
N ASP A 63 -10.26 3.26 -8.63
CA ASP A 63 -11.14 4.27 -9.24
C ASP A 63 -12.62 4.05 -8.85
N GLY A 64 -13.01 2.80 -8.59
CA GLY A 64 -14.35 2.48 -8.10
C GLY A 64 -14.55 2.82 -6.61
N PHE A 65 -13.57 2.55 -5.78
CA PHE A 65 -13.68 2.73 -4.31
C PHE A 65 -13.37 4.15 -3.86
N TYR A 66 -12.38 4.82 -4.45
CA TYR A 66 -11.97 6.15 -4.01
C TYR A 66 -13.13 7.17 -3.97
N PRO A 67 -13.98 7.30 -5.01
CA PRO A 67 -15.12 8.23 -4.98
C PRO A 67 -16.13 7.93 -3.89
N ILE A 68 -16.28 6.66 -3.49
CA ILE A 68 -17.19 6.25 -2.42
C ILE A 68 -16.66 6.78 -1.08
N PHE A 69 -15.39 6.58 -0.80
CA PHE A 69 -14.77 7.08 0.43
C PHE A 69 -14.69 8.61 0.45
N ASP A 70 -14.36 9.25 -0.66
CA ASP A 70 -14.40 10.72 -0.79
C ASP A 70 -15.77 11.28 -0.44
N LYS A 71 -16.83 10.67 -0.97
CA LYS A 71 -18.21 11.06 -0.67
C LYS A 71 -18.56 10.89 0.83
N ILE A 72 -18.13 9.79 1.43
CA ILE A 72 -18.35 9.53 2.87
C ILE A 72 -17.64 10.59 3.72
N VAL A 73 -16.37 10.87 3.43
CA VAL A 73 -15.59 11.87 4.16
C VAL A 73 -16.18 13.26 4.02
N ARG A 74 -16.56 13.65 2.81
CA ARG A 74 -17.23 14.96 2.58
C ARG A 74 -18.56 15.07 3.31
N ALA A 75 -19.37 14.01 3.31
CA ALA A 75 -20.61 13.97 4.06
C ALA A 75 -20.36 14.06 5.57
N TYR A 76 -19.34 13.35 6.09
CA TYR A 76 -18.95 13.43 7.48
C TYR A 76 -18.54 14.85 7.88
N ILE A 77 -17.75 15.53 7.07
CA ILE A 77 -17.30 16.91 7.33
C ILE A 77 -18.50 17.88 7.29
N ALA A 78 -19.40 17.74 6.32
CA ALA A 78 -20.48 18.70 6.07
C ALA A 78 -21.68 18.55 6.99
N ASP A 79 -21.98 17.34 7.48
CA ASP A 79 -23.25 17.02 8.14
C ASP A 79 -23.03 16.49 9.56
N ALA A 80 -23.46 17.27 10.57
CA ALA A 80 -23.37 16.91 11.99
C ALA A 80 -24.26 15.70 12.36
N ASP A 81 -25.39 15.52 11.69
CA ASP A 81 -26.27 14.38 11.94
C ASP A 81 -25.69 13.10 11.33
N TYR A 82 -25.05 13.21 10.15
CA TYR A 82 -24.32 12.11 9.54
C TYR A 82 -23.15 11.64 10.41
N ARG A 83 -22.42 12.56 11.08
CA ARG A 83 -21.34 12.23 12.02
C ARG A 83 -21.77 11.30 13.15
N ARG A 84 -23.02 11.36 13.59
CA ARG A 84 -23.56 10.49 14.66
C ARG A 84 -23.57 9.01 14.32
N LEU A 85 -23.45 8.66 13.03
CA LEU A 85 -23.30 7.28 12.58
C LEU A 85 -21.92 6.69 12.91
N PHE A 86 -20.96 7.53 13.25
CA PHE A 86 -19.57 7.15 13.51
C PHE A 86 -19.25 7.42 14.99
N PRO A 87 -19.06 6.38 15.82
CA PRO A 87 -18.84 6.54 17.26
C PRO A 87 -17.38 6.92 17.58
N PHE A 88 -16.87 7.97 16.93
CA PHE A 88 -15.53 8.49 17.23
C PHE A 88 -15.55 9.30 18.52
N ASP A 89 -14.43 9.28 19.27
CA ASP A 89 -14.26 10.16 20.39
C ASP A 89 -14.14 11.63 19.93
N LYS A 90 -14.46 12.54 20.84
CA LYS A 90 -14.51 13.98 20.52
C LYS A 90 -13.18 14.54 19.98
N ARG A 91 -12.07 14.06 20.51
CA ARG A 91 -10.73 14.51 20.09
C ARG A 91 -10.42 14.05 18.64
N LEU A 92 -10.81 12.82 18.31
CA LEU A 92 -10.64 12.30 16.96
C LEU A 92 -11.55 13.07 15.98
N GLU A 93 -12.80 13.35 16.38
CA GLU A 93 -13.71 14.17 15.55
C GLU A 93 -13.14 15.56 15.30
N GLU A 94 -12.62 16.24 16.32
CA GLU A 94 -11.97 17.56 16.19
C GLU A 94 -10.77 17.51 15.20
N LEU A 95 -9.96 16.45 15.25
CA LEU A 95 -8.84 16.27 14.33
C LEU A 95 -9.31 16.06 12.88
N ILE A 96 -10.35 15.24 12.67
CA ILE A 96 -10.91 14.98 11.34
C ILE A 96 -11.52 16.26 10.75
N LEU A 97 -12.12 17.11 11.56
CA LEU A 97 -12.74 18.37 11.13
C LEU A 97 -11.73 19.51 10.94
N THR A 98 -10.47 19.32 11.30
CA THR A 98 -9.43 20.31 11.10
C THR A 98 -9.09 20.41 9.62
N ASP A 99 -9.21 21.60 9.05
CA ASP A 99 -8.81 21.86 7.66
C ASP A 99 -7.26 21.83 7.57
N CYS A 100 -6.75 20.86 6.83
CA CYS A 100 -5.32 20.69 6.58
C CYS A 100 -4.85 21.41 5.30
N GLY A 101 -5.74 22.15 4.61
CA GLY A 101 -5.42 22.91 3.40
C GLY A 101 -5.19 22.06 2.14
N TYR A 102 -5.70 20.82 2.10
CA TYR A 102 -5.65 19.99 0.89
C TYR A 102 -6.91 20.18 0.04
N ASP A 103 -6.73 20.22 -1.28
CA ASP A 103 -7.86 20.31 -2.25
C ASP A 103 -8.68 19.00 -2.33
N VAL A 104 -8.17 17.91 -1.73
CA VAL A 104 -8.80 16.60 -1.73
C VAL A 104 -9.12 16.16 -0.30
N SER A 105 -10.26 15.48 -0.11
CA SER A 105 -10.69 15.01 1.21
C SER A 105 -9.86 13.83 1.73
N ILE A 106 -9.26 13.04 0.83
CA ILE A 106 -8.41 11.89 1.14
C ILE A 106 -7.12 12.01 0.34
N PRO A 107 -6.08 12.68 0.86
CA PRO A 107 -4.82 12.87 0.14
C PRO A 107 -4.00 11.59 -0.02
N ILE A 108 -4.16 10.62 0.89
CA ILE A 108 -3.48 9.32 0.83
C ILE A 108 -4.46 8.22 1.26
N MET A 109 -4.58 7.18 0.43
CA MET A 109 -5.37 5.99 0.74
C MET A 109 -4.53 4.74 0.48
N ARG A 110 -4.56 3.78 1.41
CA ARG A 110 -4.02 2.44 1.19
C ARG A 110 -5.17 1.46 1.01
N MET A 111 -5.08 0.66 -0.04
CA MET A 111 -6.01 -0.43 -0.31
C MET A 111 -5.29 -1.76 -0.27
N ASP A 112 -5.71 -2.67 0.59
CA ASP A 112 -5.18 -4.03 0.63
C ASP A 112 -6.04 -4.90 -0.29
N ILE A 113 -5.43 -5.41 -1.37
CA ILE A 113 -6.10 -6.22 -2.38
C ILE A 113 -5.61 -7.66 -2.29
N PHE A 114 -6.52 -8.58 -2.05
CA PHE A 114 -6.26 -10.00 -2.16
C PHE A 114 -6.48 -10.42 -3.61
N TYR A 115 -5.40 -10.77 -4.28
CA TYR A 115 -5.41 -11.11 -5.69
C TYR A 115 -4.96 -12.55 -5.91
N ASN A 116 -5.80 -13.32 -6.60
CA ASN A 116 -5.48 -14.67 -7.05
C ASN A 116 -5.21 -14.65 -8.56
N GLU A 117 -4.14 -15.32 -9.00
CA GLU A 117 -3.73 -15.38 -10.41
C GLU A 117 -4.37 -16.56 -11.17
N ASP A 118 -5.20 -17.38 -10.49
CA ASP A 118 -5.85 -18.59 -11.07
C ASP A 118 -7.10 -18.26 -11.87
#